data_c066cdaef6e18a254255f1b1560bcb08
#
_entry.id   c066cdaef6e18a254255f1b1560bcb08
#
_cell.length_a   1.000
_cell.length_b   1.000
_cell.length_c   1.000
_cell.angle_alpha   90.00
_cell.angle_beta   90.00
_cell.angle_gamma   90.00
#
_symmetry.space_group_name_H-M   'P 1'
#
loop_
_entity.id
_entity.type
_entity.pdbx_description
1 polymer ?
#
loop_
_entity_poly.entity_id
_entity_poly.type
_entity_poly.pdbx_seq_one_letter_code
_entity_poly.pdbx_strand_id
1 'polypeptide(L)'
;MPARAEPEPCREQDLGLFEIVVRDGAARIGRLHTLHGSLQTPTLLPVINPNLRTIEPREMWEKYGVDALITNSYVIWKHDDLKDKALAD
;
A
#
# COMPACT_ATOMS: atom_id res chain seq x y z
N MET A 1 -18.63 -11.70 1.21
CA MET A 1 -18.07 -10.94 0.05
C MET A 1 -16.91 -11.71 -0.55
N PRO A 2 -16.84 -11.76 -1.87
CA PRO A 2 -15.69 -12.40 -2.47
C PRO A 2 -14.40 -11.64 -2.10
N ALA A 3 -13.30 -12.37 -2.02
CA ALA A 3 -12.00 -11.77 -1.77
C ALA A 3 -11.63 -10.85 -2.93
N ARG A 4 -10.97 -9.75 -2.60
CA ARG A 4 -10.47 -8.83 -3.60
C ARG A 4 -9.37 -9.50 -4.42
N ALA A 5 -9.38 -9.28 -5.73
CA ALA A 5 -8.36 -9.84 -6.61
C ALA A 5 -6.97 -9.27 -6.26
N GLU A 6 -5.94 -10.11 -6.32
CA GLU A 6 -4.57 -9.67 -6.10
C GLU A 6 -4.17 -8.67 -7.20
N PRO A 7 -3.47 -7.59 -6.84
CA PRO A 7 -2.99 -6.64 -7.84
C PRO A 7 -1.88 -7.24 -8.69
N GLU A 8 -1.83 -6.83 -9.94
CA GLU A 8 -0.75 -7.25 -10.83
C GLU A 8 0.47 -6.34 -10.63
N PRO A 9 1.68 -6.90 -10.59
CA PRO A 9 2.89 -6.09 -10.52
C PRO A 9 3.04 -5.25 -11.79
N CYS A 10 3.62 -4.07 -11.66
CA CYS A 10 3.88 -3.22 -12.81
C CYS A 10 5.06 -3.78 -13.63
N ARG A 11 5.18 -3.32 -14.87
CA ARG A 11 6.35 -3.63 -15.69
C ARG A 11 7.57 -2.95 -15.08
N GLU A 12 8.74 -3.57 -15.23
CA GLU A 12 9.98 -3.05 -14.66
C GLU A 12 10.24 -1.61 -15.08
N GLN A 13 9.97 -1.28 -16.34
CA GLN A 13 10.18 0.07 -16.86
C GLN A 13 9.25 1.12 -16.26
N ASP A 14 8.11 0.71 -15.71
CA ASP A 14 7.14 1.62 -15.10
C ASP A 14 7.33 1.76 -13.59
N LEU A 15 8.21 0.97 -12.99
CA LEU A 15 8.41 0.98 -11.54
C LEU A 15 8.82 2.36 -11.05
N GLY A 16 8.05 2.86 -10.08
CA GLY A 16 8.31 4.17 -9.48
C GLY A 16 7.75 5.35 -10.27
N LEU A 17 7.14 5.13 -11.43
CA LEU A 17 6.55 6.21 -12.19
C LEU A 17 5.21 6.65 -11.59
N PHE A 18 4.96 7.96 -11.64
CA PHE A 18 3.68 8.54 -11.27
C PHE A 18 3.02 9.11 -12.52
N GLU A 19 1.84 8.62 -12.82
CA GLU A 19 1.11 8.95 -14.01
C GLU A 19 -0.13 9.77 -13.65
N ILE A 20 -0.31 10.95 -14.28
CA ILE A 20 -1.51 11.75 -14.07
C ILE A 20 -2.56 11.28 -15.08
N VAL A 21 -3.67 10.76 -14.58
CA VAL A 21 -4.74 10.20 -15.42
C VAL A 21 -5.76 11.27 -15.79
N VAL A 22 -6.21 12.05 -14.78
CA VAL A 22 -7.18 13.14 -15.00
C VAL A 22 -6.76 14.33 -14.16
N ARG A 23 -6.95 15.51 -14.72
CA ARG A 23 -6.67 16.77 -14.04
C ARG A 23 -7.85 17.72 -14.14
N ASP A 24 -8.19 18.39 -13.02
CA ASP A 24 -9.21 19.42 -12.98
C ASP A 24 -8.71 20.53 -12.06
N GLY A 25 -8.17 21.62 -12.68
CA GLY A 25 -7.54 22.68 -11.92
C GLY A 25 -6.32 22.16 -11.15
N ALA A 26 -6.33 22.37 -9.82
CA ALA A 26 -5.29 21.85 -8.94
C ALA A 26 -5.53 20.40 -8.51
N ALA A 27 -6.74 19.88 -8.75
CA ALA A 27 -7.06 18.48 -8.43
C ALA A 27 -6.59 17.55 -9.54
N ARG A 28 -6.24 16.32 -9.16
CA ARG A 28 -5.81 15.32 -10.12
C ARG A 28 -6.09 13.92 -9.61
N ILE A 29 -6.31 12.99 -10.54
CA ILE A 29 -6.30 11.57 -10.29
C ILE A 29 -5.04 11.02 -10.92
N GLY A 30 -4.25 10.29 -10.16
CA GLY A 30 -3.00 9.75 -10.65
C GLY A 30 -2.88 8.26 -10.35
N ARG A 31 -1.79 7.69 -10.81
CA ARG A 31 -1.47 6.30 -10.59
C ARG A 31 0.02 6.16 -10.33
N LEU A 32 0.36 5.63 -9.16
CA LEU A 32 1.73 5.33 -8.80
C LEU A 32 2.00 3.86 -9.07
N HIS A 33 3.00 3.58 -9.89
CA HIS A 33 3.36 2.20 -10.25
C HIS A 33 4.37 1.67 -9.26
N THR A 34 4.03 0.55 -8.60
CA THR A 34 4.91 -0.12 -7.64
C THR A 34 5.10 -1.57 -8.04
N LEU A 35 6.11 -2.20 -7.44
CA LEU A 35 6.42 -3.60 -7.69
C LEU A 35 5.22 -4.52 -7.40
N HIS A 36 4.43 -4.18 -6.38
CA HIS A 36 3.31 -5.02 -5.95
C HIS A 36 1.97 -4.61 -6.57
N GLY A 37 1.95 -3.62 -7.42
CA GLY A 37 0.74 -3.15 -8.09
C GLY A 37 0.71 -1.65 -8.23
N SER A 38 -0.28 -1.14 -8.93
CA SER A 38 -0.45 0.29 -9.12
C SER A 38 -1.41 0.86 -8.07
N LEU A 39 -1.06 2.01 -7.53
CA LEU A 39 -1.84 2.70 -6.50
C LEU A 39 -2.53 3.91 -7.13
N GLN A 40 -3.87 3.94 -7.06
CA GLN A 40 -4.62 5.09 -7.53
C GLN A 40 -4.60 6.19 -6.48
N THR A 41 -4.34 7.43 -6.92
CA THR A 41 -4.35 8.59 -6.03
C THR A 41 -5.46 9.56 -6.45
N PRO A 42 -6.02 10.36 -5.54
CA PRO A 42 -5.70 10.41 -4.11
C PRO A 42 -6.11 9.14 -3.37
N THR A 43 -5.40 8.82 -2.29
CA THR A 43 -5.70 7.64 -1.47
C THR A 43 -5.41 7.94 0.00
N LEU A 44 -6.07 7.21 0.87
CA LEU A 44 -5.82 7.28 2.30
C LEU A 44 -4.71 6.29 2.65
N LEU A 45 -3.75 6.74 3.46
CA LEU A 45 -2.67 5.90 3.97
C LEU A 45 -2.84 5.73 5.48
N PRO A 46 -3.64 4.75 5.93
CA PRO A 46 -3.80 4.54 7.37
C PRO A 46 -2.49 4.13 8.02
N VAL A 47 -2.28 4.61 9.25
CA VAL A 47 -1.12 4.22 10.04
C VAL A 47 -1.46 2.95 10.81
N ILE A 48 -0.57 1.97 10.76
CA ILE A 48 -0.73 0.75 11.55
C ILE A 48 0.45 0.58 12.51
N ASN A 49 0.16 -0.03 13.66
CA ASN A 49 1.18 -0.51 14.57
C ASN A 49 1.16 -2.04 14.52
N PRO A 50 2.20 -2.67 13.95
CA PRO A 50 2.21 -4.14 13.82
C PRO A 50 2.14 -4.88 15.16
N ASN A 51 2.45 -4.20 16.27
CA ASN A 51 2.39 -4.80 17.59
C ASN A 51 1.00 -4.74 18.22
N LEU A 52 0.12 -3.91 17.68
CA LEU A 52 -1.23 -3.73 18.18
C LEU A 52 -2.20 -3.73 16.99
N ARG A 53 -2.51 -4.91 16.50
CA ARG A 53 -3.33 -5.09 15.31
C ARG A 53 -4.78 -5.28 15.67
N THR A 54 -5.52 -4.17 15.75
CA THR A 54 -6.96 -4.22 15.92
C THR A 54 -7.62 -4.80 14.67
N ILE A 55 -7.12 -4.40 13.50
CA ILE A 55 -7.55 -4.94 12.20
C ILE A 55 -6.30 -5.38 11.47
N GLU A 56 -6.30 -6.62 10.97
CA GLU A 56 -5.15 -7.13 10.22
C GLU A 56 -5.01 -6.40 8.89
N PRO A 57 -3.77 -6.15 8.41
CA PRO A 57 -3.55 -5.48 7.14
C PRO A 57 -4.26 -6.14 5.96
N ARG A 58 -4.27 -7.47 5.92
CA ARG A 58 -4.97 -8.21 4.87
C ARG A 58 -6.46 -7.91 4.87
N GLU A 59 -7.06 -7.82 6.04
CA GLU A 59 -8.47 -7.48 6.17
C GLU A 59 -8.76 -6.05 5.74
N MET A 60 -7.85 -5.12 6.04
CA MET A 60 -7.98 -3.73 5.59
C MET A 60 -8.02 -3.67 4.06
N TRP A 61 -7.19 -4.44 3.41
CA TRP A 61 -7.16 -4.50 1.95
C TRP A 61 -8.40 -5.17 1.37
N GLU A 62 -8.77 -6.33 1.89
CA GLU A 62 -9.87 -7.13 1.34
C GLU A 62 -11.26 -6.56 1.62
N LYS A 63 -11.48 -6.07 2.84
CA LYS A 63 -12.81 -5.61 3.28
C LYS A 63 -13.01 -4.12 3.16
N TYR A 64 -11.97 -3.32 3.39
CA TYR A 64 -12.11 -1.87 3.48
C TYR A 64 -11.49 -1.13 2.31
N GLY A 65 -10.91 -1.84 1.34
CA GLY A 65 -10.38 -1.23 0.13
C GLY A 65 -9.13 -0.38 0.33
N VAL A 66 -8.40 -0.63 1.39
CA VAL A 66 -7.15 0.10 1.69
C VAL A 66 -6.03 -0.47 0.82
N ASP A 67 -5.41 0.37 0.00
CA ASP A 67 -4.39 -0.06 -0.94
C ASP A 67 -2.97 0.11 -0.42
N ALA A 68 -2.76 1.00 0.53
CA ALA A 68 -1.43 1.26 1.08
C ALA A 68 -1.54 1.63 2.55
N LEU A 69 -0.47 1.35 3.31
CA LEU A 69 -0.40 1.60 4.74
C LEU A 69 0.89 2.32 5.06
N ILE A 70 0.88 3.07 6.17
CA ILE A 70 2.08 3.69 6.72
C ILE A 70 2.38 3.05 8.06
N THR A 71 3.65 2.77 8.30
CA THR A 71 4.11 2.30 9.60
C THR A 71 5.43 2.98 9.96
N ASN A 72 5.89 2.74 11.16
CA ASN A 72 7.11 3.36 11.68
C ASN A 72 8.25 2.34 11.65
N SER A 73 9.37 2.71 11.03
CA SER A 73 10.52 1.83 10.92
C SER A 73 11.11 1.46 12.29
N TYR A 74 11.04 2.37 13.27
CA TYR A 74 11.52 2.08 14.61
C TYR A 74 10.73 0.96 15.27
N VAL A 75 9.41 0.96 15.11
CA VAL A 75 8.53 -0.06 15.67
C VAL A 75 8.85 -1.43 15.07
N ILE A 76 9.08 -1.49 13.76
CA ILE A 76 9.44 -2.72 13.07
C ILE A 76 10.83 -3.18 13.51
N TRP A 77 11.79 -2.28 13.56
CA TRP A 77 13.18 -2.59 13.90
C TRP A 77 13.33 -3.14 15.31
N LYS A 78 12.51 -2.65 16.25
CA LYS A 78 12.54 -3.05 17.64
C LYS A 78 12.19 -4.52 17.86
N HIS A 79 11.46 -5.14 16.92
CA HIS A 79 11.01 -6.53 17.01
C HIS A 79 11.58 -7.34 15.85
N ASP A 80 12.44 -8.30 16.16
CA ASP A 80 13.17 -9.07 15.14
C ASP A 80 12.24 -9.79 14.16
N ASP A 81 11.15 -10.37 14.64
CA ASP A 81 10.20 -11.08 13.79
C ASP A 81 9.52 -10.14 12.78
N LEU A 82 9.18 -8.92 13.19
CA LEU A 82 8.57 -7.94 12.30
C LEU A 82 9.56 -7.42 11.27
N LYS A 83 10.82 -7.25 11.70
CA LYS A 83 11.90 -6.82 10.79
C LYS A 83 12.10 -7.85 9.68
N ASP A 84 12.15 -9.12 10.05
CA ASP A 84 12.35 -10.20 9.09
C ASP A 84 11.19 -10.27 8.10
N LYS A 85 9.96 -10.10 8.56
CA LYS A 85 8.79 -10.08 7.69
C LYS A 85 8.82 -8.90 6.73
N ALA A 86 9.19 -7.72 7.20
CA ALA A 86 9.27 -6.53 6.37
C ALA A 86 10.32 -6.67 5.28
N LEU A 87 11.45 -7.32 5.58
CA LEU A 87 12.52 -7.54 4.60
C LEU A 87 12.16 -8.65 3.60
N ALA A 88 11.34 -9.62 4.02
CA ALA A 88 10.94 -10.73 3.16
C ALA A 88 9.88 -10.34 2.14
N ASP A 89 9.03 -9.41 2.48
CA ASP A 89 7.94 -8.94 1.63
C ASP A 89 8.29 -7.59 1.01
#